data_d92a152ccaa6d154e5cf9e003bc480a6
#
_entry.id   d92a152ccaa6d154e5cf9e003bc480a6
#
_cell.length_a   1.000
_cell.length_b   1.000
_cell.length_c   1.000
_cell.angle_alpha   90.00
_cell.angle_beta   90.00
_cell.angle_gamma   90.00
#
_symmetry.space_group_name_H-M   'P 1'
#
loop_
_entity.id
_entity.type
_entity.pdbx_description
1 polymer ?
#
loop_
_entity_poly.entity_id
_entity_poly.type
_entity_poly.pdbx_seq_one_letter_code
_entity_poly.pdbx_strand_id
1 'polypeptide(L)'
;MSNNIEGKVVVITGASSGLGKAAARHLADSGARVALAARRTDRLETLADEITQNGGSALPVTTDVTERKQVESLVDAAVDAFGRIDVMLNNAGIMPVSPLDRLNVDEWDRMIDVNLKGVLYGIAAALPYMREQASGHIINVASDAGHKVHPSEAVYAATKHAVRALSDGLRQEVKPYGLRTTIISPGAVESELPDTVPEEDVAEEMRALYDEHALSPDSFARAVAFAIEQPEEVDVNEILYRPTSQNL
;
A
#
# COMPACT_ATOMS: atom_id res chain seq x y z
N MET A 1 14.13 22.68 -2.56
CA MET A 1 13.25 21.94 -1.63
C MET A 1 14.10 20.84 -1.04
N SER A 2 14.11 20.67 0.28
CA SER A 2 14.86 19.58 0.93
C SER A 2 14.28 18.25 0.46
N ASN A 3 15.11 17.33 -0.03
CA ASN A 3 14.67 15.96 -0.34
C ASN A 3 14.50 15.18 0.97
N ASN A 4 13.31 15.27 1.59
CA ASN A 4 13.02 14.58 2.85
C ASN A 4 12.84 13.06 2.68
N ILE A 5 13.01 12.51 1.48
CA ILE A 5 12.98 11.07 1.20
C ILE A 5 14.37 10.45 1.34
N GLU A 6 15.42 11.21 1.02
CA GLU A 6 16.79 10.71 1.03
C GLU A 6 17.17 10.06 2.37
N GLY A 7 17.69 8.84 2.31
CA GLY A 7 18.13 8.06 3.49
C GLY A 7 17.01 7.44 4.32
N LYS A 8 15.72 7.74 4.07
CA LYS A 8 14.60 7.09 4.78
C LYS A 8 14.51 5.61 4.45
N VAL A 9 14.13 4.83 5.42
CA VAL A 9 13.85 3.40 5.29
C VAL A 9 12.35 3.20 5.12
N VAL A 10 11.95 2.66 3.96
CA VAL A 10 10.55 2.46 3.58
C VAL A 10 10.27 0.97 3.39
N VAL A 11 9.38 0.42 4.20
CA VAL A 11 8.88 -0.95 4.03
C VAL A 11 7.61 -0.90 3.19
N ILE A 12 7.56 -1.68 2.10
CA ILE A 12 6.48 -1.64 1.10
C ILE A 12 5.88 -3.04 0.93
N THR A 13 4.63 -3.23 1.31
CA THR A 13 3.90 -4.47 1.03
C THR A 13 3.26 -4.43 -0.37
N GLY A 14 3.15 -5.59 -1.02
CA GLY A 14 2.63 -5.67 -2.39
C GLY A 14 3.57 -5.07 -3.44
N ALA A 15 4.90 -5.11 -3.21
CA ALA A 15 5.90 -4.49 -4.06
C ALA A 15 6.20 -5.22 -5.39
N SER A 16 5.64 -6.42 -5.61
CA SER A 16 5.98 -7.24 -6.80
C SER A 16 5.34 -6.77 -8.10
N SER A 17 4.36 -5.85 -8.06
CA SER A 17 3.67 -5.33 -9.25
C SER A 17 2.95 -4.00 -8.99
N GLY A 18 2.37 -3.41 -10.05
CA GLY A 18 1.48 -2.25 -9.99
C GLY A 18 1.99 -1.10 -9.14
N LEU A 19 1.13 -0.61 -8.25
CA LEU A 19 1.36 0.57 -7.42
C LEU A 19 2.58 0.42 -6.50
N GLY A 20 2.72 -0.72 -5.82
CA GLY A 20 3.84 -0.97 -4.91
C GLY A 20 5.18 -0.99 -5.61
N LYS A 21 5.25 -1.60 -6.81
CA LYS A 21 6.47 -1.62 -7.64
C LYS A 21 6.85 -0.21 -8.10
N ALA A 22 5.87 0.58 -8.55
CA ALA A 22 6.10 1.96 -8.98
C ALA A 22 6.58 2.84 -7.81
N ALA A 23 5.93 2.72 -6.63
CA ALA A 23 6.35 3.43 -5.43
C ALA A 23 7.78 3.06 -5.01
N ALA A 24 8.13 1.76 -5.05
CA ALA A 24 9.46 1.28 -4.70
C ALA A 24 10.55 1.90 -5.58
N ARG A 25 10.37 1.91 -6.91
CA ARG A 25 11.29 2.55 -7.85
C ARG A 25 11.44 4.04 -7.57
N HIS A 26 10.33 4.75 -7.54
CA HIS A 26 10.31 6.20 -7.36
C HIS A 26 10.97 6.65 -6.06
N LEU A 27 10.71 5.93 -4.96
CA LEU A 27 11.30 6.23 -3.66
C LEU A 27 12.80 5.89 -3.63
N ALA A 28 13.21 4.77 -4.23
CA ALA A 28 14.62 4.42 -4.34
C ALA A 28 15.40 5.42 -5.21
N ASP A 29 14.83 5.87 -6.34
CA ASP A 29 15.40 6.93 -7.19
C ASP A 29 15.52 8.26 -6.45
N SER A 30 14.65 8.48 -5.44
CA SER A 30 14.71 9.65 -4.56
C SER A 30 15.66 9.47 -3.35
N GLY A 31 16.42 8.36 -3.30
CA GLY A 31 17.43 8.09 -2.28
C GLY A 31 16.92 7.33 -1.04
N ALA A 32 15.70 6.82 -1.04
CA ALA A 32 15.23 5.94 0.04
C ALA A 32 15.89 4.55 -0.03
N ARG A 33 15.99 3.89 1.13
CA ARG A 33 16.30 2.46 1.25
C ARG A 33 14.99 1.70 1.39
N VAL A 34 14.71 0.78 0.47
CA VAL A 34 13.40 0.14 0.39
C VAL A 34 13.44 -1.34 0.77
N ALA A 35 12.59 -1.78 1.67
CA ALA A 35 12.32 -3.20 1.93
C ALA A 35 11.06 -3.60 1.15
N LEU A 36 11.23 -4.54 0.22
CA LEU A 36 10.24 -4.94 -0.77
C LEU A 36 9.57 -6.24 -0.35
N ALA A 37 8.26 -6.22 -0.09
CA ALA A 37 7.56 -7.38 0.40
C ALA A 37 6.42 -7.82 -0.53
N ALA A 38 6.40 -9.10 -0.87
CA ALA A 38 5.32 -9.79 -1.58
C ALA A 38 5.54 -11.31 -1.53
N ARG A 39 4.57 -12.08 -2.05
CA ARG A 39 4.66 -13.54 -2.14
C ARG A 39 5.54 -14.04 -3.30
N ARG A 40 5.69 -13.23 -4.38
CA ARG A 40 6.43 -13.59 -5.60
C ARG A 40 7.89 -13.17 -5.47
N THR A 41 8.71 -14.09 -4.94
CA THR A 41 10.12 -13.86 -4.64
C THR A 41 10.92 -13.45 -5.89
N ASP A 42 10.73 -14.13 -7.00
CA ASP A 42 11.40 -13.88 -8.28
C ASP A 42 11.22 -12.43 -8.77
N ARG A 43 10.00 -11.89 -8.61
CA ARG A 43 9.70 -10.51 -8.98
C ARG A 43 10.30 -9.49 -8.01
N LEU A 44 10.37 -9.83 -6.72
CA LEU A 44 11.03 -8.97 -5.73
C LEU A 44 12.53 -8.89 -5.96
N GLU A 45 13.18 -10.04 -6.23
CA GLU A 45 14.60 -10.11 -6.53
C GLU A 45 14.93 -9.31 -7.80
N THR A 46 14.14 -9.50 -8.87
CA THR A 46 14.29 -8.71 -10.10
C THR A 46 14.19 -7.21 -9.85
N LEU A 47 13.22 -6.77 -9.05
CA LEU A 47 13.05 -5.35 -8.72
C LEU A 47 14.20 -4.83 -7.83
N ALA A 48 14.66 -5.63 -6.88
CA ALA A 48 15.79 -5.27 -6.01
C ALA A 48 17.08 -5.13 -6.81
N ASP A 49 17.35 -6.05 -7.75
CA ASP A 49 18.49 -5.98 -8.65
C ASP A 49 18.43 -4.73 -9.54
N GLU A 50 17.27 -4.42 -10.12
CA GLU A 50 17.05 -3.22 -10.91
C GLU A 50 17.36 -1.96 -10.10
N ILE A 51 16.81 -1.83 -8.89
CA ILE A 51 17.06 -0.69 -8.00
C ILE A 51 18.54 -0.57 -7.66
N THR A 52 19.19 -1.70 -7.35
CA THR A 52 20.61 -1.72 -6.96
C THR A 52 21.53 -1.36 -8.14
N GLN A 53 21.23 -1.84 -9.34
CA GLN A 53 21.97 -1.49 -10.56
C GLN A 53 21.88 0.02 -10.87
N ASN A 54 20.79 0.67 -10.48
CA ASN A 54 20.59 2.11 -10.61
C ASN A 54 21.19 2.90 -9.43
N GLY A 55 21.94 2.25 -8.52
CA GLY A 55 22.61 2.89 -7.38
C GLY A 55 21.74 3.06 -6.14
N GLY A 56 20.52 2.55 -6.13
CA GLY A 56 19.63 2.54 -4.98
C GLY A 56 19.94 1.40 -3.99
N SER A 57 19.13 1.29 -2.93
CA SER A 57 19.26 0.24 -1.92
C SER A 57 17.91 -0.44 -1.70
N ALA A 58 17.85 -1.75 -1.97
CA ALA A 58 16.65 -2.56 -1.85
C ALA A 58 16.91 -3.88 -1.14
N LEU A 59 15.96 -4.28 -0.28
CA LEU A 59 15.96 -5.57 0.44
C LEU A 59 14.70 -6.35 0.03
N PRO A 60 14.78 -7.42 -0.75
CA PRO A 60 13.63 -8.26 -1.04
C PRO A 60 13.35 -9.20 0.14
N VAL A 61 12.08 -9.26 0.58
CA VAL A 61 11.62 -10.15 1.65
C VAL A 61 10.33 -10.83 1.24
N THR A 62 10.37 -12.15 1.03
CA THR A 62 9.17 -12.92 0.72
C THR A 62 8.19 -12.87 1.89
N THR A 63 7.00 -12.34 1.65
CA THR A 63 6.03 -12.06 2.71
C THR A 63 4.61 -12.28 2.23
N ASP A 64 3.84 -13.10 2.94
CA ASP A 64 2.38 -13.12 2.88
C ASP A 64 1.83 -12.23 3.99
N VAL A 65 1.11 -11.18 3.62
CA VAL A 65 0.56 -10.22 4.60
C VAL A 65 -0.57 -10.78 5.44
N THR A 66 -1.13 -11.95 5.08
CA THR A 66 -2.11 -12.67 5.88
C THR A 66 -1.47 -13.42 7.05
N GLU A 67 -0.14 -13.60 7.02
CA GLU A 67 0.65 -14.29 8.03
C GLU A 67 1.38 -13.29 8.93
N ARG A 68 0.80 -13.00 10.11
CA ARG A 68 1.34 -11.99 11.05
C ARG A 68 2.84 -12.11 11.29
N LYS A 69 3.34 -13.34 11.51
CA LYS A 69 4.76 -13.58 11.78
C LYS A 69 5.67 -13.21 10.62
N GLN A 70 5.19 -13.37 9.37
CA GLN A 70 5.97 -12.98 8.21
C GLN A 70 6.06 -11.45 8.10
N VAL A 71 4.99 -10.73 8.46
CA VAL A 71 5.00 -9.26 8.49
C VAL A 71 5.90 -8.73 9.63
N GLU A 72 5.91 -9.37 10.80
CA GLU A 72 6.85 -9.08 11.88
C GLU A 72 8.29 -9.27 11.38
N SER A 73 8.61 -10.44 10.79
CA SER A 73 9.95 -10.72 10.24
C SER A 73 10.37 -9.78 9.12
N LEU A 74 9.44 -9.27 8.31
CA LEU A 74 9.72 -8.27 7.28
C LEU A 74 10.26 -6.96 7.90
N VAL A 75 9.58 -6.47 8.94
CA VAL A 75 9.99 -5.22 9.60
C VAL A 75 11.30 -5.42 10.35
N ASP A 76 11.46 -6.56 11.04
CA ASP A 76 12.72 -6.91 11.72
C ASP A 76 13.88 -6.94 10.71
N ALA A 77 13.71 -7.61 9.57
CA ALA A 77 14.74 -7.66 8.52
C ALA A 77 15.10 -6.26 7.96
N ALA A 78 14.12 -5.37 7.82
CA ALA A 78 14.38 -3.99 7.40
C ALA A 78 15.17 -3.21 8.46
N VAL A 79 14.83 -3.38 9.74
CA VAL A 79 15.55 -2.75 10.87
C VAL A 79 16.96 -3.32 11.00
N ASP A 80 17.14 -4.64 10.88
CA ASP A 80 18.45 -5.29 10.92
C ASP A 80 19.37 -4.81 9.77
N ALA A 81 18.82 -4.68 8.56
CA ALA A 81 19.60 -4.28 7.39
C ALA A 81 19.90 -2.77 7.35
N PHE A 82 18.96 -1.94 7.79
CA PHE A 82 19.03 -0.49 7.59
C PHE A 82 19.09 0.34 8.89
N GLY A 83 18.95 -0.32 10.06
CA GLY A 83 19.08 0.29 11.38
C GLY A 83 17.82 0.99 11.91
N ARG A 84 16.75 1.14 11.08
CA ARG A 84 15.51 1.84 11.45
C ARG A 84 14.38 1.52 10.48
N ILE A 85 13.18 1.99 10.81
CA ILE A 85 12.04 2.07 9.88
C ILE A 85 11.43 3.48 9.96
N ASP A 86 11.37 4.19 8.83
CA ASP A 86 10.77 5.53 8.75
C ASP A 86 9.34 5.51 8.22
N VAL A 87 9.07 4.63 7.25
CA VAL A 87 7.75 4.54 6.61
C VAL A 87 7.33 3.08 6.50
N MET A 88 6.09 2.79 6.93
CA MET A 88 5.39 1.56 6.61
C MET A 88 4.30 1.85 5.59
N LEU A 89 4.50 1.40 4.34
CA LEU A 89 3.52 1.51 3.25
C LEU A 89 2.73 0.20 3.15
N ASN A 90 1.54 0.17 3.74
CA ASN A 90 0.58 -0.92 3.65
C ASN A 90 -0.17 -0.82 2.33
N ASN A 91 0.42 -1.37 1.26
CA ASN A 91 -0.12 -1.29 -0.09
C ASN A 91 -0.69 -2.62 -0.60
N ALA A 92 -0.28 -3.76 -0.06
CA ALA A 92 -0.82 -5.06 -0.49
C ALA A 92 -2.35 -5.09 -0.44
N GLY A 93 -2.97 -5.55 -1.53
CA GLY A 93 -4.42 -5.63 -1.64
C GLY A 93 -4.85 -6.53 -2.79
N ILE A 94 -6.08 -7.02 -2.72
CA ILE A 94 -6.77 -7.80 -3.76
C ILE A 94 -8.19 -7.27 -3.95
N MET A 95 -8.78 -7.53 -5.11
CA MET A 95 -10.10 -7.04 -5.47
C MET A 95 -10.93 -8.12 -6.22
N PRO A 96 -11.12 -9.33 -5.68
CA PRO A 96 -11.99 -10.34 -6.29
C PRO A 96 -13.47 -9.98 -6.07
N VAL A 97 -13.93 -8.96 -6.81
CA VAL A 97 -15.29 -8.42 -6.70
C VAL A 97 -16.31 -9.28 -7.44
N SER A 98 -17.53 -9.35 -6.89
CA SER A 98 -18.68 -10.04 -7.47
C SER A 98 -19.97 -9.56 -6.81
N PRO A 99 -21.14 -9.69 -7.47
CA PRO A 99 -22.43 -9.51 -6.83
C PRO A 99 -22.58 -10.40 -5.58
N LEU A 100 -23.15 -9.86 -4.50
CA LEU A 100 -23.25 -10.59 -3.22
C LEU A 100 -24.09 -11.87 -3.33
N ASP A 101 -25.08 -11.92 -4.22
CA ASP A 101 -25.93 -13.08 -4.44
C ASP A 101 -25.21 -14.28 -5.08
N ARG A 102 -23.99 -14.09 -5.60
CA ARG A 102 -23.12 -15.18 -6.08
C ARG A 102 -22.41 -15.93 -4.96
N LEU A 103 -22.46 -15.41 -3.74
CA LEU A 103 -21.99 -16.05 -2.50
C LEU A 103 -20.54 -16.56 -2.55
N ASN A 104 -19.64 -15.79 -3.15
CA ASN A 104 -18.19 -16.09 -3.22
C ASN A 104 -17.52 -15.83 -1.85
N VAL A 105 -17.95 -16.58 -0.82
CA VAL A 105 -17.58 -16.34 0.59
C VAL A 105 -16.08 -16.47 0.82
N ASP A 106 -15.41 -17.42 0.17
CA ASP A 106 -13.97 -17.61 0.30
C ASP A 106 -13.19 -16.36 -0.20
N GLU A 107 -13.71 -15.67 -1.21
CA GLU A 107 -13.11 -14.43 -1.70
C GLU A 107 -13.38 -13.25 -0.75
N TRP A 108 -14.50 -13.23 -0.06
CA TRP A 108 -14.77 -12.24 0.98
C TRP A 108 -13.79 -12.37 2.14
N ASP A 109 -13.55 -13.61 2.61
CA ASP A 109 -12.59 -13.89 3.67
C ASP A 109 -11.18 -13.48 3.25
N ARG A 110 -10.77 -13.83 2.02
CA ARG A 110 -9.47 -13.42 1.46
C ARG A 110 -9.31 -11.90 1.38
N MET A 111 -10.35 -11.16 0.97
CA MET A 111 -10.30 -9.68 0.94
C MET A 111 -10.12 -9.11 2.34
N ILE A 112 -10.82 -9.64 3.33
CA ILE A 112 -10.67 -9.21 4.73
C ILE A 112 -9.27 -9.51 5.24
N ASP A 113 -8.77 -10.71 4.98
CA ASP A 113 -7.44 -11.15 5.44
C ASP A 113 -6.33 -10.29 4.83
N VAL A 114 -6.36 -10.04 3.53
CA VAL A 114 -5.33 -9.25 2.85
C VAL A 114 -5.50 -7.76 3.11
N ASN A 115 -6.69 -7.20 2.78
CA ASN A 115 -6.89 -5.75 2.71
C ASN A 115 -7.04 -5.11 4.10
N LEU A 116 -7.49 -5.85 5.12
CA LEU A 116 -7.68 -5.31 6.46
C LEU A 116 -6.69 -5.90 7.48
N LYS A 117 -6.64 -7.24 7.64
CA LYS A 117 -5.71 -7.84 8.60
C LYS A 117 -4.25 -7.59 8.22
N GLY A 118 -3.92 -7.64 6.91
CA GLY A 118 -2.57 -7.28 6.43
C GLY A 118 -2.14 -5.88 6.84
N VAL A 119 -3.04 -4.90 6.77
CA VAL A 119 -2.79 -3.52 7.24
C VAL A 119 -2.59 -3.50 8.77
N LEU A 120 -3.43 -4.20 9.52
CA LEU A 120 -3.29 -4.32 10.99
C LEU A 120 -1.95 -4.93 11.39
N TYR A 121 -1.49 -5.96 10.69
CA TYR A 121 -0.20 -6.60 10.96
C TYR A 121 0.98 -5.69 10.61
N GLY A 122 0.89 -4.92 9.51
CA GLY A 122 1.89 -3.91 9.18
C GLY A 122 2.01 -2.82 10.24
N ILE A 123 0.87 -2.32 10.74
CA ILE A 123 0.84 -1.37 11.86
C ILE A 123 1.46 -2.01 13.12
N ALA A 124 1.04 -3.21 13.48
CA ALA A 124 1.51 -3.90 14.68
C ALA A 124 3.02 -4.16 14.66
N ALA A 125 3.58 -4.49 13.49
CA ALA A 125 5.01 -4.74 13.32
C ALA A 125 5.84 -3.45 13.36
N ALA A 126 5.38 -2.37 12.72
CA ALA A 126 6.16 -1.13 12.61
C ALA A 126 6.06 -0.23 13.86
N LEU A 127 4.89 -0.19 14.50
CA LEU A 127 4.57 0.75 15.57
C LEU A 127 5.53 0.68 16.79
N PRO A 128 5.99 -0.49 17.29
CA PRO A 128 6.93 -0.54 18.38
C PRO A 128 8.24 0.19 18.08
N TYR A 129 8.83 -0.03 16.91
CA TYR A 129 10.06 0.63 16.46
C TYR A 129 9.88 2.14 16.30
N MET A 130 8.79 2.55 15.63
CA MET A 130 8.51 3.97 15.42
C MET A 130 8.25 4.73 16.73
N ARG A 131 7.62 4.07 17.70
CA ARG A 131 7.44 4.65 19.06
C ARG A 131 8.76 4.84 19.78
N GLU A 132 9.67 3.86 19.73
CA GLU A 132 11.00 3.96 20.31
C GLU A 132 11.82 5.07 19.64
N GLN A 133 11.70 5.21 18.32
CA GLN A 133 12.34 6.27 17.54
C GLN A 133 11.74 7.65 17.78
N ALA A 134 10.51 7.74 18.37
CA ALA A 134 9.69 8.94 18.44
C ALA A 134 9.51 9.62 17.05
N SER A 135 9.52 8.83 15.99
CA SER A 135 9.42 9.26 14.60
C SER A 135 8.96 8.10 13.73
N GLY A 136 8.07 8.34 12.78
CA GLY A 136 7.60 7.35 11.83
C GLY A 136 6.38 7.83 11.06
N HIS A 137 6.10 7.14 9.96
CA HIS A 137 4.97 7.44 9.09
C HIS A 137 4.28 6.14 8.64
N ILE A 138 3.03 5.94 8.98
CA ILE A 138 2.22 4.82 8.50
C ILE A 138 1.36 5.32 7.35
N ILE A 139 1.54 4.74 6.17
CA ILE A 139 0.75 5.05 4.97
C ILE A 139 -0.10 3.83 4.62
N ASN A 140 -1.41 3.98 4.66
CA ASN A 140 -2.36 2.92 4.35
C ASN A 140 -3.05 3.18 3.01
N VAL A 141 -3.04 2.20 2.12
CA VAL A 141 -3.68 2.31 0.81
C VAL A 141 -5.13 1.85 0.89
N ALA A 142 -6.02 2.84 0.80
CA ALA A 142 -7.45 2.62 0.65
C ALA A 142 -7.83 2.52 -0.85
N SER A 143 -8.89 3.20 -1.25
CA SER A 143 -9.40 3.32 -2.61
C SER A 143 -10.48 4.41 -2.62
N ASP A 144 -10.85 4.94 -3.77
CA ASP A 144 -12.09 5.70 -3.91
C ASP A 144 -13.33 4.86 -3.58
N ALA A 145 -13.26 3.52 -3.71
CA ALA A 145 -14.25 2.58 -3.18
C ALA A 145 -14.39 2.63 -1.63
N GLY A 146 -13.42 3.20 -0.92
CA GLY A 146 -13.52 3.54 0.50
C GLY A 146 -14.36 4.78 0.79
N HIS A 147 -14.88 5.48 -0.24
CA HIS A 147 -15.71 6.68 -0.15
C HIS A 147 -17.09 6.48 -0.81
N LYS A 148 -17.15 5.63 -1.84
CA LYS A 148 -18.37 5.35 -2.57
C LYS A 148 -18.41 3.87 -2.93
N VAL A 149 -19.59 3.26 -2.77
CA VAL A 149 -19.79 1.84 -3.08
C VAL A 149 -20.45 1.73 -4.46
N HIS A 150 -19.92 0.86 -5.31
CA HIS A 150 -20.52 0.48 -6.58
C HIS A 150 -21.08 -0.94 -6.54
N PRO A 151 -22.00 -1.30 -7.46
CA PRO A 151 -22.44 -2.68 -7.62
C PRO A 151 -21.25 -3.64 -7.74
N SER A 152 -21.39 -4.85 -7.25
CA SER A 152 -20.37 -5.91 -7.21
C SER A 152 -19.17 -5.64 -6.27
N GLU A 153 -18.96 -4.44 -5.77
CA GLU A 153 -17.80 -4.05 -4.96
C GLU A 153 -18.07 -4.03 -3.44
N ALA A 154 -19.22 -4.50 -2.97
CA ALA A 154 -19.66 -4.26 -1.59
C ALA A 154 -18.63 -4.70 -0.53
N VAL A 155 -18.04 -5.90 -0.64
CA VAL A 155 -17.06 -6.41 0.34
C VAL A 155 -15.71 -5.70 0.18
N TYR A 156 -15.25 -5.49 -1.05
CA TYR A 156 -14.04 -4.69 -1.31
C TYR A 156 -14.17 -3.29 -0.71
N ALA A 157 -15.26 -2.58 -1.02
CA ALA A 157 -15.55 -1.26 -0.49
C ALA A 157 -15.60 -1.27 1.05
N ALA A 158 -16.22 -2.29 1.67
CA ALA A 158 -16.24 -2.43 3.12
C ALA A 158 -14.82 -2.54 3.70
N THR A 159 -13.91 -3.32 3.07
CA THR A 159 -12.51 -3.40 3.52
C THR A 159 -11.81 -2.04 3.42
N LYS A 160 -12.05 -1.29 2.34
CA LYS A 160 -11.43 0.03 2.13
C LYS A 160 -12.01 1.13 3.02
N HIS A 161 -13.31 1.09 3.35
CA HIS A 161 -13.91 1.90 4.41
C HIS A 161 -13.31 1.57 5.80
N ALA A 162 -13.11 0.27 6.09
CA ALA A 162 -12.50 -0.17 7.35
C ALA A 162 -11.05 0.35 7.48
N VAL A 163 -10.25 0.32 6.41
CA VAL A 163 -8.87 0.87 6.40
C VAL A 163 -8.90 2.38 6.70
N ARG A 164 -9.86 3.14 6.17
CA ARG A 164 -10.00 4.56 6.45
C ARG A 164 -10.33 4.81 7.92
N ALA A 165 -11.36 4.12 8.45
CA ALA A 165 -11.76 4.25 9.85
C ALA A 165 -10.61 3.85 10.81
N LEU A 166 -9.89 2.76 10.49
CA LEU A 166 -8.71 2.31 11.24
C LEU A 166 -7.61 3.41 11.24
N SER A 167 -7.34 4.01 10.09
CA SER A 167 -6.31 5.05 9.96
C SER A 167 -6.67 6.32 10.73
N ASP A 168 -7.94 6.68 10.76
CA ASP A 168 -8.43 7.83 11.55
C ASP A 168 -8.29 7.58 13.05
N GLY A 169 -8.57 6.35 13.52
CA GLY A 169 -8.33 5.95 14.90
C GLY A 169 -6.84 5.97 15.24
N LEU A 170 -6.03 5.32 14.41
CA LEU A 170 -4.58 5.25 14.59
C LEU A 170 -3.95 6.65 14.71
N ARG A 171 -4.33 7.58 13.84
CA ARG A 171 -3.82 8.96 13.85
C ARG A 171 -4.00 9.64 15.20
N GLN A 172 -5.14 9.43 15.85
CA GLN A 172 -5.42 10.00 17.17
C GLN A 172 -4.57 9.38 18.27
N GLU A 173 -4.37 8.06 18.19
CA GLU A 173 -3.66 7.28 19.20
C GLU A 173 -2.13 7.46 19.13
N VAL A 174 -1.57 7.71 17.93
CA VAL A 174 -0.12 7.82 17.74
C VAL A 174 0.43 9.24 17.85
N LYS A 175 -0.43 10.26 17.96
CA LYS A 175 -0.04 11.66 18.17
C LYS A 175 0.97 11.86 19.30
N PRO A 176 0.81 11.23 20.49
CA PRO A 176 1.77 11.41 21.58
C PRO A 176 3.20 10.93 21.25
N TYR A 177 3.36 10.14 20.21
CA TYR A 177 4.67 9.60 19.79
C TYR A 177 5.29 10.36 18.62
N GLY A 178 4.65 11.45 18.13
CA GLY A 178 5.14 12.21 16.98
C GLY A 178 5.03 11.47 15.64
N LEU A 179 4.12 10.49 15.53
CA LEU A 179 3.96 9.70 14.31
C LEU A 179 2.90 10.29 13.38
N ARG A 180 3.12 10.15 12.08
CA ARG A 180 2.19 10.56 11.02
C ARG A 180 1.38 9.37 10.50
N THR A 181 0.16 9.62 10.04
CA THR A 181 -0.70 8.61 9.43
C THR A 181 -1.40 9.18 8.19
N THR A 182 -1.08 8.64 7.03
CA THR A 182 -1.69 9.06 5.75
C THR A 182 -2.52 7.93 5.15
N ILE A 183 -3.69 8.27 4.62
CA ILE A 183 -4.50 7.43 3.76
C ILE A 183 -4.26 7.86 2.32
N ILE A 184 -4.00 6.90 1.41
CA ILE A 184 -4.00 7.17 -0.02
C ILE A 184 -5.14 6.39 -0.64
N SER A 185 -6.06 7.12 -1.29
CA SER A 185 -7.32 6.62 -1.86
C SER A 185 -7.34 6.86 -3.37
N PRO A 186 -6.66 6.02 -4.19
CA PRO A 186 -6.67 6.17 -5.63
C PRO A 186 -8.01 5.72 -6.24
N GLY A 187 -8.40 6.33 -7.36
CA GLY A 187 -9.35 5.75 -8.31
C GLY A 187 -8.68 4.68 -9.18
N ALA A 188 -9.12 4.53 -10.44
CA ALA A 188 -8.54 3.55 -11.36
C ALA A 188 -7.07 3.87 -11.67
N VAL A 189 -6.17 2.94 -11.33
CA VAL A 189 -4.73 2.98 -11.62
C VAL A 189 -4.30 1.61 -12.14
N GLU A 190 -3.52 1.58 -13.22
CA GLU A 190 -3.03 0.35 -13.85
C GLU A 190 -2.39 -0.60 -12.82
N SER A 191 -2.90 -1.81 -12.76
CA SER A 191 -2.46 -2.84 -11.82
C SER A 191 -2.99 -4.21 -12.23
N GLU A 192 -2.55 -5.26 -11.54
CA GLU A 192 -3.07 -6.63 -11.68
C GLU A 192 -4.39 -6.85 -10.88
N LEU A 193 -5.00 -5.81 -10.30
CA LEU A 193 -6.24 -5.97 -9.52
C LEU A 193 -7.42 -6.52 -10.35
N PRO A 194 -7.67 -6.06 -11.59
CA PRO A 194 -8.73 -6.64 -12.42
C PRO A 194 -8.55 -8.14 -12.68
N ASP A 195 -7.31 -8.63 -12.72
CA ASP A 195 -6.99 -10.05 -12.94
C ASP A 195 -7.36 -10.93 -11.72
N THR A 196 -7.68 -10.32 -10.59
CA THR A 196 -8.10 -11.05 -9.37
C THR A 196 -9.60 -11.32 -9.34
N VAL A 197 -10.38 -10.76 -10.29
CA VAL A 197 -11.84 -10.93 -10.35
C VAL A 197 -12.18 -12.32 -10.90
N PRO A 198 -12.91 -13.17 -10.15
CA PRO A 198 -13.13 -14.55 -10.52
C PRO A 198 -14.23 -14.75 -11.56
N GLU A 199 -15.18 -13.81 -11.65
CA GLU A 199 -16.35 -13.87 -12.50
C GLU A 199 -16.08 -13.17 -13.83
N GLU A 200 -16.12 -13.90 -14.95
CA GLU A 200 -15.71 -13.38 -16.26
C GLU A 200 -16.49 -12.14 -16.70
N ASP A 201 -17.82 -12.12 -16.48
CA ASP A 201 -18.66 -10.96 -16.81
C ASP A 201 -18.26 -9.70 -16.03
N VAL A 202 -17.95 -9.85 -14.73
CA VAL A 202 -17.47 -8.74 -13.89
C VAL A 202 -16.02 -8.35 -14.25
N ALA A 203 -15.18 -9.35 -14.57
CA ALA A 203 -13.81 -9.12 -14.98
C ALA A 203 -13.71 -8.35 -16.31
N GLU A 204 -14.58 -8.65 -17.28
CA GLU A 204 -14.67 -7.92 -18.54
C GLU A 204 -15.06 -6.45 -18.32
N GLU A 205 -16.07 -6.18 -17.47
CA GLU A 205 -16.47 -4.82 -17.11
C GLU A 205 -15.32 -4.06 -16.43
N MET A 206 -14.63 -4.72 -15.49
CA MET A 206 -13.49 -4.12 -14.79
C MET A 206 -12.32 -3.83 -15.73
N ARG A 207 -11.96 -4.76 -16.62
CA ARG A 207 -10.88 -4.53 -17.60
C ARG A 207 -11.25 -3.34 -18.52
N ALA A 208 -12.47 -3.29 -19.04
CA ALA A 208 -12.92 -2.17 -19.87
C ALA A 208 -12.83 -0.83 -19.15
N LEU A 209 -13.22 -0.77 -17.87
CA LEU A 209 -13.11 0.45 -17.06
C LEU A 209 -11.64 0.87 -16.87
N TYR A 210 -10.75 -0.10 -16.60
CA TYR A 210 -9.33 0.18 -16.42
C TYR A 210 -8.66 0.58 -17.73
N ASP A 211 -8.98 -0.07 -18.86
CA ASP A 211 -8.46 0.26 -20.19
C ASP A 211 -8.85 1.69 -20.61
N GLU A 212 -10.06 2.14 -20.24
CA GLU A 212 -10.55 3.47 -20.59
C GLU A 212 -10.02 4.58 -19.67
N HIS A 213 -9.86 4.28 -18.38
CA HIS A 213 -9.68 5.34 -17.37
C HIS A 213 -8.40 5.25 -16.55
N ALA A 214 -7.73 4.09 -16.45
CA ALA A 214 -6.66 3.90 -15.49
C ALA A 214 -5.48 4.85 -15.71
N LEU A 215 -5.04 5.48 -14.63
CA LEU A 215 -3.82 6.26 -14.58
C LEU A 215 -2.58 5.35 -14.54
N SER A 216 -1.44 5.87 -15.02
CA SER A 216 -0.16 5.21 -14.77
C SER A 216 0.10 5.04 -13.26
N PRO A 217 0.71 3.92 -12.83
CA PRO A 217 1.12 3.68 -11.45
C PRO A 217 2.04 4.76 -10.86
N ASP A 218 2.71 5.52 -11.71
CA ASP A 218 3.52 6.67 -11.32
C ASP A 218 2.70 7.76 -10.61
N SER A 219 1.40 7.89 -10.90
CA SER A 219 0.48 8.78 -10.19
C SER A 219 0.41 8.45 -8.69
N PHE A 220 0.40 7.15 -8.36
CA PHE A 220 0.43 6.67 -6.98
C PHE A 220 1.80 6.91 -6.33
N ALA A 221 2.88 6.60 -7.05
CA ALA A 221 4.24 6.80 -6.56
C ALA A 221 4.50 8.26 -6.16
N ARG A 222 4.06 9.22 -6.98
CA ARG A 222 4.12 10.66 -6.66
C ARG A 222 3.28 11.04 -5.45
N ALA A 223 2.08 10.46 -5.28
CA ALA A 223 1.25 10.73 -4.12
C ALA A 223 1.89 10.24 -2.82
N VAL A 224 2.51 9.04 -2.84
CA VAL A 224 3.29 8.50 -1.72
C VAL A 224 4.49 9.41 -1.41
N ALA A 225 5.27 9.77 -2.43
CA ALA A 225 6.43 10.66 -2.28
C ALA A 225 6.01 12.02 -1.68
N PHE A 226 4.95 12.64 -2.21
CA PHE A 226 4.42 13.88 -1.68
C PHE A 226 4.09 13.80 -0.18
N ALA A 227 3.45 12.70 0.27
CA ALA A 227 3.13 12.53 1.68
C ALA A 227 4.38 12.38 2.57
N ILE A 228 5.40 11.66 2.07
CA ILE A 228 6.66 11.45 2.80
C ILE A 228 7.49 12.73 2.87
N GLU A 229 7.56 13.49 1.78
CA GLU A 229 8.37 14.72 1.65
C GLU A 229 7.94 15.87 2.57
N GLN A 230 6.70 15.82 3.08
CA GLN A 230 6.24 16.88 3.96
C GLN A 230 7.11 17.02 5.21
N PRO A 231 7.29 18.24 5.75
CA PRO A 231 7.96 18.46 7.03
C PRO A 231 7.34 17.60 8.14
N GLU A 232 8.13 17.28 9.16
CA GLU A 232 7.70 16.38 10.25
C GLU A 232 6.46 16.89 11.00
N GLU A 233 6.27 18.19 11.07
CA GLU A 233 5.10 18.85 11.68
C GLU A 233 3.84 18.82 10.80
N VAL A 234 3.95 18.35 9.55
CA VAL A 234 2.82 18.26 8.61
C VAL A 234 2.38 16.80 8.45
N ASP A 235 1.19 16.50 8.92
CA ASP A 235 0.52 15.20 8.76
C ASP A 235 -0.56 15.30 7.68
N VAL A 236 -0.24 14.86 6.45
CA VAL A 236 -1.21 14.75 5.36
C VAL A 236 -2.15 13.59 5.66
N ASN A 237 -3.38 13.88 6.04
CA ASN A 237 -4.27 12.86 6.56
C ASN A 237 -4.87 11.96 5.48
N GLU A 238 -5.22 12.52 4.31
CA GLU A 238 -5.75 11.74 3.19
C GLU A 238 -5.42 12.41 1.86
N ILE A 239 -5.11 11.56 0.85
CA ILE A 239 -4.98 11.96 -0.55
C ILE A 239 -5.96 11.10 -1.35
N LEU A 240 -7.07 11.71 -1.76
CA LEU A 240 -8.05 11.10 -2.66
C LEU A 240 -7.87 11.71 -4.06
N TYR A 241 -7.66 10.86 -5.06
CA TYR A 241 -7.57 11.30 -6.44
C TYR A 241 -8.15 10.27 -7.41
N ARG A 242 -8.59 10.73 -8.56
CA ARG A 242 -9.16 9.92 -9.64
C ARG A 242 -8.66 10.37 -10.99
N PRO A 243 -8.72 9.51 -12.01
CA PRO A 243 -8.65 9.95 -13.40
C PRO A 243 -9.67 11.06 -13.67
N THR A 244 -9.31 12.07 -14.44
CA THR A 244 -10.25 13.14 -14.82
C THR A 244 -11.39 12.65 -15.72
N SER A 245 -11.19 11.50 -16.36
CA SER A 245 -12.18 10.80 -17.19
C SER A 245 -13.11 9.88 -16.38
N GLN A 246 -12.75 9.52 -15.14
CA GLN A 246 -13.55 8.61 -14.31
C GLN A 246 -14.77 9.35 -13.75
N ASN A 247 -15.98 8.91 -14.11
CA ASN A 247 -17.22 9.42 -13.54
C ASN A 247 -17.38 8.97 -12.07
N LEU A 248 -18.00 9.86 -11.27
CA LEU A 248 -18.30 9.60 -9.85
C LEU A 248 -19.55 8.74 -9.66
#